data_65929630f78a2ff9068d002575ebbd75
#
_entry.id   65929630f78a2ff9068d002575ebbd75
#
_cell.length_a   1.000
_cell.length_b   1.000
_cell.length_c   1.000
_cell.angle_alpha   90.00
_cell.angle_beta   90.00
_cell.angle_gamma   90.00
#
_symmetry.space_group_name_H-M   'P 1'
#
loop_
_entity.id
_entity.type
_entity.pdbx_description
1 polymer ?
#
loop_
_entity_poly.entity_id
_entity_poly.type
_entity_poly.pdbx_seq_one_letter_code
_entity_poly.pdbx_strand_id
1 'polypeptide(L)'
;MRDESKERLELISTIQDLGYESLRYSIFNDHSPREWETRIEYNPELEVYEVYSTMDRASTNGKDSYQNFQEARSRFIEILENVISINRYYVDEGIGAEYSSPLWEKIDD
;
A
#
# COMPACT_ATOMS: atom_id res chain seq x y z
N MET A 1 5.79 -23.99 -5.51
CA MET A 1 6.40 -22.92 -6.33
C MET A 1 5.49 -21.69 -6.36
N ARG A 2 6.06 -20.53 -6.19
CA ARG A 2 5.33 -19.27 -6.18
C ARG A 2 4.75 -18.92 -7.55
N ASP A 3 3.50 -18.47 -7.60
CA ASP A 3 2.87 -17.99 -8.83
C ASP A 3 2.61 -16.49 -8.70
N GLU A 4 3.53 -15.68 -9.19
CA GLU A 4 3.47 -14.22 -9.10
C GLU A 4 2.24 -13.63 -9.78
N SER A 5 1.86 -14.17 -10.93
CA SER A 5 0.68 -13.68 -11.67
C SER A 5 -0.60 -13.87 -10.87
N LYS A 6 -0.74 -15.01 -10.22
CA LYS A 6 -1.89 -15.32 -9.38
C LYS A 6 -1.91 -14.43 -8.14
N GLU A 7 -0.76 -14.23 -7.51
CA GLU A 7 -0.63 -13.36 -6.34
C GLU A 7 -0.99 -11.92 -6.69
N ARG A 8 -0.50 -11.43 -7.83
CA ARG A 8 -0.79 -10.08 -8.32
C ARG A 8 -2.28 -9.89 -8.56
N LEU A 9 -2.92 -10.85 -9.20
CA LEU A 9 -4.37 -10.80 -9.46
C LEU A 9 -5.17 -10.79 -8.17
N GLU A 10 -4.76 -11.57 -7.18
CA GLU A 10 -5.42 -11.61 -5.88
C GLU A 10 -5.32 -10.25 -5.17
N LEU A 11 -4.15 -9.62 -5.20
CA LEU A 11 -3.96 -8.29 -4.61
C LEU A 11 -4.80 -7.24 -5.32
N ILE A 12 -4.77 -7.21 -6.65
CA ILE A 12 -5.55 -6.24 -7.43
C ILE A 12 -7.04 -6.43 -7.18
N SER A 13 -7.52 -7.67 -7.17
CA SER A 13 -8.91 -7.98 -6.92
C SER A 13 -9.35 -7.51 -5.52
N THR A 14 -8.50 -7.73 -4.52
CA THR A 14 -8.78 -7.27 -3.15
C THR A 14 -8.86 -5.75 -3.09
N ILE A 15 -7.93 -5.05 -3.74
CA ILE A 15 -7.91 -3.59 -3.79
C ILE A 15 -9.19 -3.07 -4.43
N GLN A 16 -9.61 -3.67 -5.54
CA GLN A 16 -10.85 -3.28 -6.24
C GLN A 16 -12.08 -3.54 -5.38
N ASP A 17 -12.16 -4.70 -4.74
CA ASP A 17 -13.28 -5.06 -3.88
C ASP A 17 -13.44 -4.11 -2.69
N LEU A 18 -12.33 -3.60 -2.17
CA LEU A 18 -12.33 -2.66 -1.06
C LEU A 18 -12.50 -1.20 -1.50
N GLY A 19 -12.39 -0.93 -2.80
CA GLY A 19 -12.48 0.44 -3.32
C GLY A 19 -11.24 1.28 -3.05
N TYR A 20 -10.07 0.67 -3.00
CA TYR A 20 -8.81 1.33 -2.64
C TYR A 20 -7.94 1.70 -3.85
N GLU A 21 -8.50 1.69 -5.07
CA GLU A 21 -7.73 1.93 -6.31
C GLU A 21 -7.09 3.32 -6.35
N SER A 22 -7.65 4.29 -5.64
CA SER A 22 -7.10 5.65 -5.61
C SER A 22 -5.89 5.80 -4.69
N LEU A 23 -5.57 4.79 -3.89
CA LEU A 23 -4.41 4.82 -3.02
C LEU A 23 -3.13 4.62 -3.83
N ARG A 24 -2.02 5.19 -3.33
CA ARG A 24 -0.72 4.96 -3.94
C ARG A 24 -0.16 3.64 -3.47
N TYR A 25 -0.04 2.69 -4.38
CA TYR A 25 0.50 1.37 -4.07
C TYR A 25 1.35 0.84 -5.22
N SER A 26 2.21 -0.13 -4.90
CA SER A 26 2.99 -0.85 -5.90
C SER A 26 3.03 -2.32 -5.53
N ILE A 27 2.83 -3.18 -6.53
CA ILE A 27 2.83 -4.63 -6.38
C ILE A 27 3.98 -5.18 -7.22
N PHE A 28 4.93 -5.84 -6.55
CA PHE A 28 6.07 -6.51 -7.17
C PHE A 28 6.84 -5.61 -8.14
N ASN A 29 7.20 -4.42 -7.67
CA ASN A 29 8.01 -3.46 -8.44
C ASN A 29 7.38 -3.02 -9.76
N ASP A 30 6.09 -2.71 -9.75
CA ASP A 30 5.40 -2.18 -10.93
C ASP A 30 6.06 -0.90 -11.47
N HIS A 31 6.64 -0.11 -10.58
CA HIS A 31 7.29 1.15 -10.92
C HIS A 31 8.32 1.51 -9.84
N SER A 32 9.13 2.51 -10.12
CA SER A 32 10.09 3.04 -9.14
C SER A 32 9.37 3.66 -7.96
N PRO A 33 9.96 3.61 -6.75
CA PRO A 33 9.32 4.16 -5.55
C PRO A 33 8.90 5.63 -5.71
N ARG A 34 7.69 5.94 -5.23
CA ARG A 34 7.14 7.30 -5.16
C ARG A 34 6.91 7.66 -3.70
N GLU A 35 6.69 8.94 -3.43
CA GLU A 35 6.35 9.41 -2.09
C GLU A 35 5.00 8.86 -1.64
N TRP A 36 4.87 8.57 -0.35
CA TRP A 36 3.61 8.17 0.29
C TRP A 36 2.96 6.95 -0.37
N GLU A 37 3.78 5.95 -0.67
CA GLU A 37 3.34 4.75 -1.38
C GLU A 37 3.47 3.52 -0.49
N THR A 38 2.49 2.61 -0.56
CA THR A 38 2.53 1.31 0.11
C THR A 38 2.99 0.26 -0.89
N ARG A 39 4.01 -0.50 -0.55
CA ARG A 39 4.63 -1.44 -1.48
C ARG A 39 4.65 -2.85 -0.90
N ILE A 40 4.43 -3.82 -1.78
CA ILE A 40 4.69 -5.24 -1.52
C ILE A 40 5.62 -5.75 -2.61
N GLU A 41 6.72 -6.39 -2.20
CA GLU A 41 7.75 -6.88 -3.09
C GLU A 41 8.13 -8.30 -2.70
N TYR A 42 8.80 -9.01 -3.60
CA TYR A 42 9.34 -10.33 -3.31
C TYR A 42 10.85 -10.29 -3.45
N ASN A 43 11.56 -10.77 -2.43
CA ASN A 43 13.02 -10.88 -2.43
C ASN A 43 13.40 -12.33 -2.75
N PRO A 44 13.87 -12.63 -3.97
CA PRO A 44 14.17 -14.01 -4.37
C PRO A 44 15.40 -14.58 -3.68
N GLU A 45 16.32 -13.73 -3.21
CA GLU A 45 17.53 -14.20 -2.52
C GLU A 45 17.19 -14.76 -1.15
N LEU A 46 16.32 -14.08 -0.42
CA LEU A 46 15.89 -14.48 0.92
C LEU A 46 14.60 -15.30 0.91
N GLU A 47 13.94 -15.38 -0.24
CA GLU A 47 12.66 -16.06 -0.42
C GLU A 47 11.59 -15.55 0.55
N VAL A 48 11.50 -14.22 0.67
CA VAL A 48 10.52 -13.57 1.54
C VAL A 48 9.79 -12.46 0.79
N TYR A 49 8.56 -12.17 1.24
CA TYR A 49 7.82 -10.99 0.81
C TYR A 49 8.20 -9.83 1.72
N GLU A 50 8.37 -8.67 1.14
CA GLU A 50 8.68 -7.45 1.90
C GLU A 50 7.54 -6.45 1.73
N VAL A 51 7.05 -5.92 2.84
CA VAL A 51 5.95 -4.94 2.84
C VAL A 51 6.43 -3.70 3.58
N TYR A 52 6.25 -2.54 2.98
CA TYR A 52 6.69 -1.28 3.57
C TYR A 52 5.97 -0.10 2.94
N SER A 53 6.13 1.06 3.57
CA SER A 53 5.66 2.32 2.99
C SER A 53 6.83 3.23 2.73
N THR A 54 6.70 4.08 1.71
CA THR A 54 7.63 5.18 1.49
C THR A 54 7.09 6.42 2.20
N MET A 55 7.99 7.36 2.47
CA MET A 55 7.65 8.65 3.06
C MET A 55 8.02 9.75 2.08
N ASP A 56 8.10 10.98 2.58
CA ASP A 56 8.57 12.11 1.79
C ASP A 56 9.91 11.76 1.12
N ARG A 57 10.05 12.10 -0.15
CA ARG A 57 11.21 11.79 -1.00
C ARG A 57 11.41 10.28 -1.19
N ALA A 58 10.33 9.51 -1.08
CA ALA A 58 10.34 8.07 -1.30
C ALA A 58 11.33 7.30 -0.38
N SER A 59 11.67 7.85 0.78
CA SER A 59 12.47 7.15 1.77
C SER A 59 11.62 6.06 2.44
N THR A 60 12.25 4.93 2.78
CA THR A 60 11.53 3.81 3.40
C THR A 60 11.46 3.95 4.91
N ASN A 61 10.37 3.43 5.48
CA ASN A 61 10.12 3.45 6.92
C ASN A 61 10.28 2.05 7.54
N GLY A 62 11.28 1.30 7.06
CA GLY A 62 11.52 -0.06 7.49
C GLY A 62 10.65 -1.04 6.71
N LYS A 63 11.17 -2.24 6.51
CA LYS A 63 10.48 -3.28 5.76
C LYS A 63 10.12 -4.43 6.67
N ASP A 64 8.85 -4.86 6.63
CA ASP A 64 8.39 -6.07 7.30
C ASP A 64 8.54 -7.23 6.32
N SER A 65 9.12 -8.33 6.78
CA SER A 65 9.38 -9.51 5.95
C SER A 65 8.49 -10.68 6.36
N TYR A 66 7.95 -11.39 5.36
CA TYR A 66 7.08 -12.54 5.58
C TYR A 66 7.45 -13.66 4.62
N GLN A 67 7.44 -14.89 5.12
CA GLN A 67 7.65 -16.08 4.28
C GLN A 67 6.39 -16.49 3.54
N ASN A 68 5.25 -16.14 4.08
CA ASN A 68 3.93 -16.54 3.59
C ASN A 68 3.25 -15.37 2.88
N PHE A 69 2.76 -15.61 1.66
CA PHE A 69 2.08 -14.57 0.88
C PHE A 69 0.85 -14.03 1.58
N GLN A 70 0.05 -14.88 2.23
CA GLN A 70 -1.20 -14.43 2.87
C GLN A 70 -0.91 -13.47 4.04
N GLU A 71 0.16 -13.71 4.77
CA GLU A 71 0.57 -12.81 5.85
C GLU A 71 1.04 -11.46 5.29
N ALA A 72 1.83 -11.49 4.21
CA ALA A 72 2.29 -10.28 3.54
C ALA A 72 1.11 -9.49 2.97
N ARG A 73 0.17 -10.17 2.34
CA ARG A 73 -1.06 -9.58 1.81
C ARG A 73 -1.86 -8.89 2.91
N SER A 74 -2.05 -9.56 4.03
CA SER A 74 -2.78 -8.99 5.17
C SER A 74 -2.13 -7.72 5.68
N ARG A 75 -0.80 -7.72 5.79
CA ARG A 75 -0.05 -6.54 6.23
C ARG A 75 -0.14 -5.41 5.21
N PHE A 76 -0.05 -5.73 3.92
CA PHE A 76 -0.16 -4.76 2.85
C PHE A 76 -1.51 -4.03 2.90
N ILE A 77 -2.59 -4.78 3.04
CA ILE A 77 -3.94 -4.21 3.15
C ILE A 77 -4.09 -3.40 4.44
N GLU A 78 -3.55 -3.88 5.55
CA GLU A 78 -3.57 -3.16 6.83
C GLU A 78 -2.89 -1.79 6.71
N ILE A 79 -1.74 -1.72 6.04
CA ILE A 79 -1.04 -0.45 5.83
C ILE A 79 -1.88 0.49 4.96
N LEU A 80 -2.52 -0.03 3.90
CA LEU A 80 -3.42 0.79 3.08
C LEU A 80 -4.56 1.37 3.92
N GLU A 81 -5.13 0.57 4.81
CA GLU A 81 -6.20 1.03 5.70
C GLU A 81 -5.70 2.08 6.69
N ASN A 82 -4.48 1.93 7.17
CA ASN A 82 -3.85 2.92 8.04
C ASN A 82 -3.62 4.26 7.31
N VAL A 83 -3.25 4.19 6.03
CA VAL A 83 -3.11 5.39 5.19
C VAL A 83 -4.43 6.15 5.10
N ILE A 84 -5.53 5.43 4.90
CA ILE A 84 -6.87 6.04 4.86
C ILE A 84 -7.18 6.74 6.18
N SER A 85 -6.98 6.06 7.29
CA SER A 85 -7.28 6.58 8.63
C SER A 85 -6.49 7.84 8.94
N ILE A 86 -5.19 7.84 8.66
CA ILE A 86 -4.33 8.98 8.98
C ILE A 86 -4.64 10.18 8.08
N ASN A 87 -4.95 9.95 6.80
CA ASN A 87 -5.29 11.05 5.90
C ASN A 87 -6.66 11.65 6.21
N ARG A 88 -7.62 10.83 6.63
CA ARG A 88 -8.90 11.34 7.13
C ARG A 88 -8.70 12.23 8.35
N TYR A 89 -7.84 11.82 9.26
CA TYR A 89 -7.49 12.62 10.42
C TYR A 89 -6.88 13.96 10.01
N TYR A 90 -5.93 13.94 9.08
CA TYR A 90 -5.30 15.17 8.60
C TYR A 90 -6.30 16.13 7.96
N VAL A 91 -7.21 15.62 7.15
CA VAL A 91 -8.25 16.44 6.51
C VAL A 91 -9.18 17.03 7.57
N ASP A 92 -9.61 16.24 8.55
CA ASP A 92 -10.50 16.68 9.61
C ASP A 92 -9.86 17.76 10.48
N GLU A 93 -8.56 17.69 10.69
CA GLU A 93 -7.82 18.67 11.51
C GLU A 93 -7.31 19.86 10.71
N GLY A 94 -7.59 19.91 9.39
CA GLY A 94 -7.14 21.00 8.54
C GLY A 94 -5.66 21.01 8.24
N ILE A 95 -4.96 19.89 8.47
CA ILE A 95 -3.53 19.76 8.22
C ILE A 95 -3.25 19.58 6.73
N GLY A 96 -4.16 18.91 6.02
CA GLY A 96 -3.98 18.54 4.63
C GLY A 96 -3.48 17.10 4.48
N ALA A 97 -4.03 16.41 3.50
CA ALA A 97 -3.69 15.01 3.23
C ALA A 97 -2.33 14.88 2.55
N GLU A 98 -1.74 13.69 2.63
CA GLU A 98 -0.46 13.39 1.97
C GLU A 98 -0.57 13.45 0.46
N TYR A 99 -1.72 13.08 -0.09
CA TYR A 99 -2.05 13.20 -1.51
C TYR A 99 -3.57 13.20 -1.67
N SER A 100 -4.04 13.41 -2.89
CA SER A 100 -5.47 13.53 -3.18
C SER A 100 -6.11 12.15 -3.35
N SER A 101 -7.24 11.93 -2.69
CA SER A 101 -8.03 10.70 -2.88
C SER A 101 -9.47 10.92 -2.44
N PRO A 102 -10.45 10.35 -3.18
CA PRO A 102 -11.86 10.41 -2.76
C PRO A 102 -12.11 9.77 -1.38
N LEU A 103 -11.20 8.90 -0.93
CA LEU A 103 -11.38 8.19 0.35
C LEU A 103 -11.29 9.10 1.57
N TRP A 104 -10.68 10.27 1.44
CA TRP A 104 -10.59 11.25 2.53
C TRP A 104 -10.93 12.68 2.13
N GLU A 105 -11.18 12.95 0.87
CA GLU A 105 -11.60 14.27 0.43
C GLU A 105 -13.04 14.53 0.89
N LYS A 106 -13.28 15.74 1.41
CA LYS A 106 -14.62 16.13 1.78
C LYS A 106 -15.38 16.51 0.53
N ILE A 107 -16.57 15.95 0.39
CA ILE A 107 -17.49 16.33 -0.67
C ILE A 107 -18.35 17.46 -0.11
N ASP A 108 -18.21 18.65 -0.68
CA ASP A 108 -19.09 19.78 -0.34
C ASP A 108 -20.39 19.60 -1.09
N ASP A 109 -21.44 19.37 -0.36
CA ASP A 109 -22.80 19.34 -0.91
C ASP A 109 -23.37 20.76 -0.98
#